data_f34696956135d126ff9e21949c53d40e
#
_entry.id   f34696956135d126ff9e21949c53d40e
#
_cell.length_a   1.000
_cell.length_b   1.000
_cell.length_c   1.000
_cell.angle_alpha   90.00
_cell.angle_beta   90.00
_cell.angle_gamma   90.00
#
_symmetry.space_group_name_H-M   'P 1'
#
loop_
_entity.id
_entity.type
_entity.pdbx_description
1 polymer ?
#
loop_
_entity_poly.entity_id
_entity_poly.type
_entity_poly.pdbx_seq_one_letter_code
_entity_poly.pdbx_strand_id
1 'polypeptide(L)'
;FERAVVTRVYGSTEVPVTTVGVTDCNDAAHAADTDGRAGIASIRLVDAHGATATTGEVVAQGPQMLVGYIHPEDEATVFDDQGYYRTGDLGRWIDDNYLVIVGRSKDIIIRNGENIAPKEVEDLLISHPDIAEIAIVGLPDEKTGERACAVVVPRGSAQPDVASFCAFLDARGVAKFKMPEQVAIWDALPKNEAGKVFKHQIRADLAGDHP
;
A
#
# COMPACT_ATOMS: atom_id res chain seq x y z
N PHE A 1 -9.85 17.72 19.96
CA PHE A 1 -8.90 18.73 19.37
C PHE A 1 -9.67 19.63 18.41
N GLU A 2 -10.42 20.61 18.93
CA GLU A 2 -11.29 21.49 18.12
C GLU A 2 -10.53 22.41 17.13
N ARG A 3 -9.21 22.54 17.27
CA ARG A 3 -8.36 23.39 16.44
C ARG A 3 -7.16 22.67 15.80
N ALA A 4 -7.10 21.35 15.87
CA ALA A 4 -6.04 20.59 15.29
C ALA A 4 -6.35 20.25 13.83
N VAL A 5 -5.38 20.46 12.94
CA VAL A 5 -5.41 19.91 11.60
C VAL A 5 -4.71 18.56 11.64
N VAL A 6 -5.48 17.50 11.39
CA VAL A 6 -4.93 16.14 11.27
C VAL A 6 -4.65 15.88 9.80
N THR A 7 -3.43 15.51 9.49
CA THR A 7 -2.99 15.28 8.11
C THR A 7 -2.08 14.06 8.06
N ARG A 8 -2.03 13.43 6.89
CA ARG A 8 -1.09 12.34 6.63
C ARG A 8 0.18 12.91 5.99
N VAL A 9 1.28 12.19 6.20
CA VAL A 9 2.56 12.42 5.53
C VAL A 9 3.11 11.08 5.08
N TYR A 10 3.93 11.10 4.04
CA TYR A 10 4.63 9.94 3.53
C TYR A 10 6.15 10.10 3.68
N GLY A 11 6.83 8.99 3.91
CA GLY A 11 8.28 8.92 3.97
C GLY A 11 8.77 7.53 4.32
N SER A 12 10.04 7.30 4.11
CA SER A 12 10.75 6.08 4.49
C SER A 12 11.93 6.41 5.39
N THR A 13 12.64 5.39 5.87
CA THR A 13 13.90 5.57 6.59
C THR A 13 14.96 6.23 5.69
N GLU A 14 14.95 5.88 4.42
CA GLU A 14 15.92 6.33 3.41
C GLU A 14 15.66 7.76 2.96
N VAL A 15 14.40 8.19 2.90
CA VAL A 15 13.98 9.55 2.58
C VAL A 15 12.91 10.00 3.59
N PRO A 16 13.30 10.40 4.80
CA PRO A 16 12.36 10.83 5.82
C PRO A 16 11.59 12.07 5.38
N VAL A 17 10.30 12.15 5.77
CA VAL A 17 9.45 13.29 5.45
C VAL A 17 9.48 13.61 3.95
N THR A 18 9.27 12.59 3.12
CA THR A 18 9.23 12.73 1.66
C THR A 18 8.13 13.71 1.26
N THR A 19 6.97 13.65 1.92
CA THR A 19 5.90 14.64 1.77
C THR A 19 5.71 15.46 3.04
N VAL A 20 5.11 16.63 2.91
CA VAL A 20 4.59 17.44 4.01
C VAL A 20 3.07 17.42 3.97
N GLY A 21 2.46 17.42 5.15
CA GLY A 21 1.01 17.39 5.28
C GLY A 21 0.35 18.71 4.86
N VAL A 22 -0.95 18.64 4.70
CA VAL A 22 -1.81 19.80 4.45
C VAL A 22 -1.99 20.57 5.75
N THR A 23 -1.67 21.85 5.76
CA THR A 23 -1.75 22.71 6.96
C THR A 23 -2.91 23.70 6.91
N ASP A 24 -3.58 23.86 5.74
CA ASP A 24 -4.76 24.69 5.61
C ASP A 24 -5.98 23.94 6.19
N CYS A 25 -6.60 24.51 7.22
CA CYS A 25 -7.80 23.94 7.84
C CYS A 25 -9.03 23.96 6.92
N ASN A 26 -9.00 24.73 5.84
CA ASN A 26 -10.08 24.75 4.83
C ASN A 26 -9.91 23.66 3.78
N ASP A 27 -8.75 23.00 3.74
CA ASP A 27 -8.43 21.92 2.80
C ASP A 27 -8.48 20.55 3.47
N ALA A 28 -9.61 20.29 4.13
CA ALA A 28 -9.82 19.04 4.87
C ALA A 28 -9.82 17.79 3.97
N ALA A 29 -10.23 17.93 2.71
CA ALA A 29 -10.27 16.82 1.75
C ALA A 29 -8.85 16.31 1.45
N HIS A 30 -7.91 17.17 1.05
CA HIS A 30 -6.54 16.75 0.82
C HIS A 30 -5.85 16.26 2.11
N ALA A 31 -6.17 16.88 3.26
CA ALA A 31 -5.63 16.42 4.55
C ALA A 31 -6.04 14.99 4.90
N ALA A 32 -7.29 14.61 4.58
CA ALA A 32 -7.83 13.28 4.87
C ALA A 32 -7.48 12.23 3.81
N ASP A 33 -7.53 12.61 2.52
CA ASP A 33 -7.56 11.67 1.39
C ASP A 33 -6.21 11.55 0.66
N THR A 34 -5.19 12.36 1.06
CA THR A 34 -3.85 12.29 0.47
C THR A 34 -2.76 12.04 1.51
N ASP A 35 -1.60 11.61 1.07
CA ASP A 35 -0.41 11.45 1.88
C ASP A 35 0.49 12.71 1.83
N GLY A 36 -0.12 13.85 1.54
CA GLY A 36 0.51 15.15 1.50
C GLY A 36 1.11 15.53 0.13
N ARG A 37 1.91 16.58 0.12
CA ARG A 37 2.57 17.12 -1.09
C ARG A 37 4.07 17.15 -0.93
N ALA A 38 4.81 17.31 -2.03
CA ALA A 38 6.25 17.47 -1.98
C ALA A 38 6.65 18.61 -1.02
N GLY A 39 7.59 18.31 -0.11
CA GLY A 39 8.21 19.27 0.79
C GLY A 39 9.56 19.74 0.25
N ILE A 40 10.63 19.41 0.98
CA ILE A 40 12.01 19.64 0.54
C ILE A 40 12.51 18.51 -0.38
N ALA A 41 11.86 17.35 -0.38
CA ALA A 41 12.16 16.27 -1.30
C ALA A 41 11.58 16.58 -2.68
N SER A 42 12.34 16.25 -3.71
CA SER A 42 11.84 16.12 -5.08
C SER A 42 11.23 14.74 -5.24
N ILE A 43 10.01 14.68 -5.74
CA ILE A 43 9.27 13.43 -5.93
C ILE A 43 8.90 13.29 -7.39
N ARG A 44 9.08 12.11 -7.95
CA ARG A 44 8.57 11.73 -9.27
C ARG A 44 7.81 10.41 -9.15
N LEU A 45 6.83 10.24 -10.00
CA LEU A 45 6.25 8.93 -10.27
C LEU A 45 6.81 8.44 -11.60
N VAL A 46 7.27 7.19 -11.61
CA VAL A 46 7.86 6.60 -12.82
C VAL A 46 7.14 5.31 -13.20
N ASP A 47 6.96 5.11 -14.49
CA ASP A 47 6.39 3.87 -15.02
C ASP A 47 7.44 2.73 -15.04
N ALA A 48 7.06 1.58 -15.58
CA ALA A 48 7.92 0.40 -15.68
C ALA A 48 9.18 0.63 -16.56
N HIS A 49 9.19 1.69 -17.36
CA HIS A 49 10.31 2.07 -18.23
C HIS A 49 11.16 3.20 -17.65
N GLY A 50 10.81 3.68 -16.44
CA GLY A 50 11.48 4.80 -15.77
C GLY A 50 11.05 6.18 -16.29
N ALA A 51 10.04 6.26 -17.16
CA ALA A 51 9.52 7.53 -17.65
C ALA A 51 8.56 8.17 -16.62
N THR A 52 8.58 9.50 -16.52
CA THR A 52 7.67 10.24 -15.64
C THR A 52 6.22 10.00 -16.01
N ALA A 53 5.40 9.69 -15.02
CA ALA A 53 4.00 9.35 -15.15
C ALA A 53 3.15 10.02 -14.06
N THR A 54 1.82 10.00 -14.22
CA THR A 54 0.88 10.47 -13.20
C THR A 54 0.55 9.38 -12.16
N THR A 55 0.88 8.13 -12.48
CA THR A 55 0.77 6.96 -11.61
C THR A 55 1.95 6.05 -11.85
N GLY A 56 2.59 5.55 -10.80
CA GLY A 56 3.75 4.67 -10.93
C GLY A 56 4.53 4.51 -9.63
N GLU A 57 5.75 4.02 -9.74
CA GLU A 57 6.65 3.93 -8.58
C GLU A 57 7.04 5.33 -8.10
N VAL A 58 6.96 5.53 -6.80
CA VAL A 58 7.44 6.75 -6.16
C VAL A 58 8.96 6.71 -6.09
N VAL A 59 9.62 7.67 -6.74
CA VAL A 59 11.05 7.89 -6.57
C VAL A 59 11.28 9.26 -5.96
N ALA A 60 12.19 9.34 -5.00
CA ALA A 60 12.37 10.56 -4.21
C ALA A 60 13.87 10.88 -4.00
N GLN A 61 14.17 12.17 -3.96
CA GLN A 61 15.51 12.68 -3.69
C GLN A 61 15.41 13.96 -2.85
N GLY A 62 16.34 14.16 -1.93
CA GLY A 62 16.37 15.38 -1.14
C GLY A 62 17.56 15.43 -0.18
N PRO A 63 17.81 16.59 0.45
CA PRO A 63 18.94 16.78 1.36
C PRO A 63 18.83 15.94 2.64
N GLN A 64 17.62 15.44 2.97
CA GLN A 64 17.36 14.57 4.11
C GLN A 64 17.53 13.08 3.79
N MET A 65 17.82 12.73 2.52
CA MET A 65 18.02 11.36 2.10
C MET A 65 19.23 10.73 2.80
N LEU A 66 19.19 9.41 3.01
CA LEU A 66 20.34 8.67 3.55
C LEU A 66 21.61 8.99 2.75
N VAL A 67 22.74 8.94 3.43
CA VAL A 67 24.06 9.17 2.81
C VAL A 67 24.50 7.94 2.00
N GLY A 68 24.10 6.75 2.43
CA GLY A 68 24.40 5.46 1.80
C GLY A 68 24.12 4.31 2.74
N TYR A 69 24.20 3.08 2.22
CA TYR A 69 24.09 1.85 3.00
C TYR A 69 25.48 1.46 3.54
N ILE A 70 25.51 0.69 4.64
CA ILE A 70 26.75 0.14 5.21
C ILE A 70 27.40 -0.82 4.21
N HIS A 71 26.61 -1.55 3.47
CA HIS A 71 27.04 -2.48 2.43
C HIS A 71 26.76 -1.89 1.06
N PRO A 72 27.78 -1.49 0.27
CA PRO A 72 27.59 -0.84 -1.03
C PRO A 72 26.82 -1.69 -2.05
N GLU A 73 26.85 -3.02 -1.91
CA GLU A 73 26.07 -3.94 -2.75
C GLU A 73 24.56 -3.72 -2.63
N ASP A 74 24.08 -3.23 -1.48
CA ASP A 74 22.67 -2.93 -1.25
C ASP A 74 22.21 -1.67 -2.02
N GLU A 75 23.16 -0.86 -2.52
CA GLU A 75 22.86 0.36 -3.28
C GLU A 75 22.58 0.09 -4.77
N ALA A 76 23.06 -1.02 -5.30
CA ALA A 76 23.11 -1.26 -6.75
C ALA A 76 21.76 -1.17 -7.48
N THR A 77 20.63 -1.34 -6.76
CA THR A 77 19.29 -1.34 -7.36
C THR A 77 18.32 -0.35 -6.72
N VAL A 78 18.77 0.38 -5.71
CA VAL A 78 17.86 1.26 -4.92
C VAL A 78 17.87 2.70 -5.38
N PHE A 79 18.82 3.09 -6.24
CA PHE A 79 18.87 4.42 -6.87
C PHE A 79 18.68 4.29 -8.38
N ASP A 80 18.00 5.28 -8.97
CA ASP A 80 17.95 5.43 -10.41
C ASP A 80 19.20 6.18 -10.94
N ASP A 81 19.36 6.22 -12.27
CA ASP A 81 20.50 6.88 -12.93
C ASP A 81 20.61 8.40 -12.63
N GLN A 82 19.56 9.00 -12.07
CA GLN A 82 19.50 10.41 -11.68
C GLN A 82 19.68 10.61 -10.17
N GLY A 83 19.95 9.53 -9.42
CA GLY A 83 20.18 9.55 -7.99
C GLY A 83 18.91 9.65 -7.13
N TYR A 84 17.74 9.37 -7.70
CA TYR A 84 16.51 9.23 -6.92
C TYR A 84 16.43 7.86 -6.28
N TYR A 85 16.09 7.83 -5.00
CA TYR A 85 15.81 6.60 -4.27
C TYR A 85 14.50 5.97 -4.76
N ARG A 86 14.54 4.70 -5.11
CA ARG A 86 13.40 3.88 -5.53
C ARG A 86 12.73 3.32 -4.29
N THR A 87 11.57 3.85 -3.93
CA THR A 87 10.92 3.49 -2.66
C THR A 87 10.28 2.11 -2.68
N GLY A 88 10.00 1.58 -3.87
CA GLY A 88 9.18 0.38 -4.06
C GLY A 88 7.70 0.60 -3.74
N ASP A 89 7.30 1.81 -3.39
CA ASP A 89 5.90 2.18 -3.18
C ASP A 89 5.30 2.72 -4.48
N LEU A 90 4.04 2.41 -4.73
CA LEU A 90 3.28 2.91 -5.87
C LEU A 90 2.42 4.09 -5.43
N GLY A 91 2.40 5.11 -6.25
CA GLY A 91 1.64 6.33 -5.97
C GLY A 91 0.90 6.85 -7.19
N ARG A 92 0.01 7.80 -6.94
CA ARG A 92 -0.62 8.63 -7.95
C ARG A 92 -0.72 10.07 -7.47
N TRP A 93 -0.66 10.99 -8.43
CA TRP A 93 -0.93 12.40 -8.15
C TRP A 93 -2.42 12.69 -8.14
N ILE A 94 -2.85 13.56 -7.22
CA ILE A 94 -4.15 14.21 -7.22
C ILE A 94 -3.90 15.70 -7.35
N ASP A 95 -4.68 16.37 -8.20
CA ASP A 95 -4.59 17.82 -8.43
C ASP A 95 -3.15 18.30 -8.67
N ASP A 96 -2.38 17.48 -9.42
CA ASP A 96 -0.99 17.68 -9.86
C ASP A 96 0.05 17.89 -8.74
N ASN A 97 -0.34 17.82 -7.47
CA ASN A 97 0.58 18.16 -6.37
C ASN A 97 0.45 17.30 -5.10
N TYR A 98 -0.66 16.58 -4.94
CA TYR A 98 -0.88 15.75 -3.77
C TYR A 98 -0.62 14.28 -4.08
N LEU A 99 0.23 13.65 -3.27
CA LEU A 99 0.57 12.24 -3.44
C LEU A 99 -0.45 11.36 -2.70
N VAL A 100 -0.83 10.26 -3.34
CA VAL A 100 -1.56 9.16 -2.70
C VAL A 100 -0.78 7.88 -2.92
N ILE A 101 -0.40 7.22 -1.84
CA ILE A 101 0.25 5.90 -1.88
C ILE A 101 -0.83 4.84 -2.06
N VAL A 102 -0.78 4.14 -3.18
CA VAL A 102 -1.77 3.12 -3.56
C VAL A 102 -1.34 1.68 -3.23
N GLY A 103 -0.06 1.47 -2.89
CA GLY A 103 0.45 0.16 -2.51
C GLY A 103 1.95 0.04 -2.63
N ARG A 104 2.44 -1.20 -2.62
CA ARG A 104 3.85 -1.53 -2.86
C ARG A 104 3.98 -2.38 -4.11
N SER A 105 5.01 -2.14 -4.91
CA SER A 105 5.25 -2.88 -6.15
C SER A 105 5.38 -4.40 -5.92
N LYS A 106 6.07 -4.81 -4.86
CA LYS A 106 6.25 -6.21 -4.46
C LYS A 106 5.01 -6.90 -3.89
N ASP A 107 3.98 -6.14 -3.56
CA ASP A 107 2.73 -6.67 -3.00
C ASP A 107 1.60 -6.72 -4.04
N ILE A 108 1.83 -6.18 -5.24
CA ILE A 108 0.85 -6.26 -6.34
C ILE A 108 0.55 -7.73 -6.64
N ILE A 109 -0.72 -8.04 -6.73
CA ILE A 109 -1.23 -9.35 -7.11
C ILE A 109 -1.49 -9.34 -8.61
N ILE A 110 -0.85 -10.26 -9.35
CA ILE A 110 -1.01 -10.35 -10.81
C ILE A 110 -1.99 -11.45 -11.14
N ARG A 111 -3.22 -11.07 -11.43
CA ARG A 111 -4.32 -11.99 -11.73
C ARG A 111 -4.75 -11.87 -13.19
N ASN A 112 -4.58 -12.91 -13.99
CA ASN A 112 -4.88 -12.89 -15.43
C ASN A 112 -4.24 -11.71 -16.18
N GLY A 113 -3.05 -11.27 -15.76
CA GLY A 113 -2.38 -10.10 -16.32
C GLY A 113 -2.88 -8.75 -15.79
N GLU A 114 -3.91 -8.73 -14.95
CA GLU A 114 -4.40 -7.53 -14.27
C GLU A 114 -3.66 -7.32 -12.95
N ASN A 115 -3.29 -6.08 -12.67
CA ASN A 115 -2.62 -5.69 -11.43
C ASN A 115 -3.64 -5.30 -10.36
N ILE A 116 -3.63 -6.00 -9.25
CA ILE A 116 -4.46 -5.68 -8.08
C ILE A 116 -3.54 -5.11 -7.00
N ALA A 117 -3.81 -3.88 -6.58
CA ALA A 117 -3.16 -3.28 -5.43
C ALA A 117 -3.89 -3.70 -4.14
N PRO A 118 -3.29 -4.55 -3.27
CA PRO A 118 -3.96 -5.02 -2.06
C PRO A 118 -4.45 -3.89 -1.17
N LYS A 119 -3.66 -2.81 -1.03
CA LYS A 119 -4.00 -1.66 -0.20
C LYS A 119 -5.32 -1.00 -0.59
N GLU A 120 -5.63 -0.88 -1.89
CA GLU A 120 -6.89 -0.32 -2.36
C GLU A 120 -8.10 -1.10 -1.81
N VAL A 121 -8.00 -2.42 -1.81
CA VAL A 121 -9.07 -3.31 -1.34
C VAL A 121 -9.10 -3.37 0.19
N GLU A 122 -7.94 -3.37 0.85
CA GLU A 122 -7.80 -3.30 2.31
C GLU A 122 -8.42 -2.02 2.88
N ASP A 123 -8.13 -0.87 2.28
CA ASP A 123 -8.63 0.45 2.71
C ASP A 123 -10.18 0.54 2.62
N LEU A 124 -10.79 -0.18 1.70
CA LEU A 124 -12.24 -0.28 1.62
C LEU A 124 -12.80 -1.27 2.63
N LEU A 125 -12.24 -2.49 2.69
CA LEU A 125 -12.75 -3.57 3.52
C LEU A 125 -12.56 -3.33 5.01
N ILE A 126 -11.58 -2.54 5.45
CA ILE A 126 -11.40 -2.21 6.87
C ILE A 126 -12.63 -1.51 7.47
N SER A 127 -13.47 -0.88 6.65
CA SER A 127 -14.72 -0.27 7.07
C SER A 127 -15.91 -1.26 7.15
N HIS A 128 -15.68 -2.54 6.80
CA HIS A 128 -16.71 -3.58 6.94
C HIS A 128 -17.00 -3.83 8.44
N PRO A 129 -18.28 -3.96 8.86
CA PRO A 129 -18.63 -4.09 10.26
C PRO A 129 -17.99 -5.30 10.97
N ASP A 130 -17.77 -6.37 10.25
CA ASP A 130 -17.26 -7.64 10.78
C ASP A 130 -15.73 -7.72 10.84
N ILE A 131 -15.00 -6.70 10.38
CA ILE A 131 -13.54 -6.71 10.28
C ILE A 131 -12.92 -5.85 11.37
N ALA A 132 -12.02 -6.44 12.18
CA ALA A 132 -11.14 -5.70 13.06
C ALA A 132 -9.80 -5.36 12.37
N GLU A 133 -9.22 -6.34 11.67
CA GLU A 133 -7.99 -6.17 10.91
C GLU A 133 -8.07 -6.98 9.61
N ILE A 134 -7.34 -6.51 8.59
CA ILE A 134 -7.29 -7.18 7.29
C ILE A 134 -5.92 -7.04 6.65
N ALA A 135 -5.50 -8.08 5.96
CA ALA A 135 -4.41 -8.05 4.99
C ALA A 135 -4.82 -8.85 3.75
N ILE A 136 -4.54 -8.31 2.57
CA ILE A 136 -4.76 -9.02 1.31
C ILE A 136 -3.41 -9.42 0.73
N VAL A 137 -3.30 -10.68 0.35
CA VAL A 137 -2.10 -11.27 -0.24
C VAL A 137 -2.42 -12.04 -1.51
N GLY A 138 -1.48 -12.05 -2.44
CA GLY A 138 -1.52 -12.95 -3.60
C GLY A 138 -1.07 -14.34 -3.18
N LEU A 139 -1.83 -15.34 -3.60
CA LEU A 139 -1.47 -16.75 -3.49
C LEU A 139 -1.38 -17.35 -4.90
N PRO A 140 -0.46 -18.29 -5.15
CA PRO A 140 -0.37 -18.96 -6.44
C PRO A 140 -1.69 -19.61 -6.85
N ASP A 141 -2.04 -19.50 -8.12
CA ASP A 141 -3.22 -20.11 -8.71
C ASP A 141 -2.91 -20.58 -10.13
N GLU A 142 -3.17 -21.86 -10.42
CA GLU A 142 -2.83 -22.49 -11.71
C GLU A 142 -3.55 -21.86 -12.92
N LYS A 143 -4.73 -21.26 -12.71
CA LYS A 143 -5.55 -20.72 -13.80
C LYS A 143 -5.33 -19.24 -14.02
N THR A 144 -5.13 -18.49 -12.93
CA THR A 144 -5.08 -17.02 -12.97
C THR A 144 -3.69 -16.45 -12.73
N GLY A 145 -2.67 -17.30 -12.46
CA GLY A 145 -1.36 -16.92 -11.99
C GLY A 145 -1.37 -16.70 -10.47
N GLU A 146 -2.09 -15.70 -10.02
CA GLU A 146 -2.35 -15.47 -8.60
C GLU A 146 -3.86 -15.25 -8.36
N ARG A 147 -4.28 -15.53 -7.12
CA ARG A 147 -5.59 -15.16 -6.59
C ARG A 147 -5.44 -14.30 -5.34
N ALA A 148 -6.39 -13.41 -5.13
CA ALA A 148 -6.41 -12.56 -3.94
C ALA A 148 -7.02 -13.32 -2.76
N CYS A 149 -6.27 -13.41 -1.65
CA CYS A 149 -6.73 -13.96 -0.39
C CYS A 149 -6.82 -12.84 0.65
N ALA A 150 -8.00 -12.66 1.25
CA ALA A 150 -8.21 -11.77 2.37
C ALA A 150 -7.97 -12.55 3.68
N VAL A 151 -6.95 -12.16 4.44
CA VAL A 151 -6.70 -12.67 5.78
C VAL A 151 -7.25 -11.68 6.78
N VAL A 152 -8.16 -12.13 7.62
CA VAL A 152 -9.02 -11.27 8.42
C VAL A 152 -8.97 -11.65 9.89
N VAL A 153 -8.82 -10.65 10.75
CA VAL A 153 -9.17 -10.76 12.16
C VAL A 153 -10.59 -10.25 12.31
N PRO A 154 -11.55 -11.10 12.66
CA PRO A 154 -12.94 -10.71 12.74
C PRO A 154 -13.22 -9.85 13.97
N ARG A 155 -14.29 -9.05 13.90
CA ARG A 155 -14.77 -8.30 15.05
C ARG A 155 -15.72 -9.17 15.89
N GLY A 156 -15.29 -9.52 17.10
CA GLY A 156 -16.05 -10.41 17.98
C GLY A 156 -16.17 -11.82 17.40
N SER A 157 -17.38 -12.37 17.32
CA SER A 157 -17.67 -13.70 16.81
C SER A 157 -18.11 -13.72 15.34
N ALA A 158 -17.90 -12.64 14.60
CA ALA A 158 -18.25 -12.57 13.18
C ALA A 158 -17.52 -13.64 12.37
N GLN A 159 -18.17 -14.10 11.32
CA GLN A 159 -17.61 -15.10 10.37
C GLN A 159 -17.79 -14.57 8.95
N PRO A 160 -17.00 -13.53 8.57
CA PRO A 160 -17.09 -12.98 7.22
C PRO A 160 -16.64 -14.00 6.18
N ASP A 161 -17.27 -13.95 5.02
CA ASP A 161 -16.97 -14.82 3.89
C ASP A 161 -16.73 -14.04 2.59
N VAL A 162 -16.34 -14.74 1.54
CA VAL A 162 -16.09 -14.14 0.22
C VAL A 162 -17.32 -13.42 -0.31
N ALA A 163 -18.52 -13.98 -0.10
CA ALA A 163 -19.75 -13.41 -0.65
C ALA A 163 -20.09 -12.07 0.00
N SER A 164 -19.91 -11.95 1.33
CA SER A 164 -20.12 -10.70 2.06
C SER A 164 -19.13 -9.61 1.61
N PHE A 165 -17.85 -9.95 1.41
CA PHE A 165 -16.84 -9.02 0.93
C PHE A 165 -17.10 -8.58 -0.51
N CYS A 166 -17.45 -9.52 -1.39
CA CYS A 166 -17.79 -9.17 -2.78
C CYS A 166 -19.00 -8.23 -2.84
N ALA A 167 -20.06 -8.50 -2.08
CA ALA A 167 -21.24 -7.63 -2.02
C ALA A 167 -20.89 -6.22 -1.49
N PHE A 168 -20.05 -6.16 -0.45
CA PHE A 168 -19.61 -4.89 0.14
C PHE A 168 -18.77 -4.05 -0.82
N LEU A 169 -17.87 -4.68 -1.58
CA LEU A 169 -17.01 -4.03 -2.57
C LEU A 169 -17.79 -3.65 -3.83
N ASP A 170 -18.72 -4.50 -4.29
CA ASP A 170 -19.59 -4.24 -5.45
C ASP A 170 -20.46 -2.99 -5.22
N ALA A 171 -21.01 -2.85 -4.03
CA ALA A 171 -21.78 -1.67 -3.62
C ALA A 171 -20.95 -0.35 -3.64
N ARG A 172 -19.61 -0.46 -3.68
CA ARG A 172 -18.66 0.66 -3.77
C ARG A 172 -18.04 0.82 -5.15
N GLY A 173 -18.52 0.06 -6.14
CA GLY A 173 -18.08 0.16 -7.53
C GLY A 173 -16.70 -0.45 -7.80
N VAL A 174 -16.21 -1.33 -6.94
CA VAL A 174 -14.92 -1.99 -7.15
C VAL A 174 -15.01 -3.00 -8.30
N ALA A 175 -14.04 -2.96 -9.21
CA ALA A 175 -13.99 -3.89 -10.33
C ALA A 175 -13.90 -5.34 -9.85
N LYS A 176 -14.65 -6.25 -10.49
CA LYS A 176 -14.78 -7.65 -10.07
C LYS A 176 -13.46 -8.40 -9.98
N PHE A 177 -12.48 -8.08 -10.85
CA PHE A 177 -11.18 -8.74 -10.83
C PHE A 177 -10.35 -8.42 -9.59
N LYS A 178 -10.66 -7.33 -8.86
CA LYS A 178 -10.00 -6.92 -7.60
C LYS A 178 -10.59 -7.59 -6.36
N MET A 179 -11.71 -8.27 -6.49
CA MET A 179 -12.39 -8.89 -5.34
C MET A 179 -11.62 -10.10 -4.84
N PRO A 180 -11.55 -10.31 -3.51
CA PRO A 180 -10.93 -11.51 -2.95
C PRO A 180 -11.69 -12.77 -3.36
N GLU A 181 -10.95 -13.84 -3.64
CA GLU A 181 -11.47 -15.16 -4.02
C GLU A 181 -11.39 -16.16 -2.86
N GLN A 182 -10.65 -15.79 -1.81
CA GLN A 182 -10.48 -16.60 -0.61
C GLN A 182 -10.53 -15.71 0.63
N VAL A 183 -11.07 -16.24 1.72
CA VAL A 183 -10.99 -15.61 3.05
C VAL A 183 -10.35 -16.61 4.01
N ALA A 184 -9.38 -16.16 4.79
CA ALA A 184 -8.78 -16.88 5.89
C ALA A 184 -9.02 -16.09 7.19
N ILE A 185 -9.60 -16.75 8.19
CA ILE A 185 -9.88 -16.11 9.49
C ILE A 185 -8.76 -16.48 10.45
N TRP A 186 -8.12 -15.47 11.00
CA TRP A 186 -7.02 -15.61 11.96
C TRP A 186 -7.34 -14.85 13.25
N ASP A 187 -6.72 -15.27 14.35
CA ASP A 187 -6.85 -14.57 15.65
C ASP A 187 -6.05 -13.27 15.69
N ALA A 188 -4.95 -13.19 14.95
CA ALA A 188 -4.10 -12.00 14.84
C ALA A 188 -3.30 -12.02 13.54
N LEU A 189 -2.99 -10.84 13.00
CA LEU A 189 -2.05 -10.70 11.88
C LEU A 189 -0.60 -10.59 12.41
N PRO A 190 0.39 -11.22 11.75
CA PRO A 190 1.80 -11.06 12.11
C PRO A 190 2.25 -9.62 11.84
N LYS A 191 2.80 -8.95 12.85
CA LYS A 191 3.20 -7.54 12.81
C LYS A 191 4.55 -7.33 13.49
N ASN A 192 5.26 -6.28 13.07
CA ASN A 192 6.38 -5.76 13.85
C ASN A 192 5.89 -4.88 15.01
N GLU A 193 6.83 -4.41 15.84
CA GLU A 193 6.55 -3.53 16.98
C GLU A 193 5.90 -2.19 16.56
N ALA A 194 6.14 -1.73 15.33
CA ALA A 194 5.50 -0.54 14.76
C ALA A 194 4.10 -0.80 14.18
N GLY A 195 3.57 -2.04 14.30
CA GLY A 195 2.24 -2.43 13.81
C GLY A 195 2.18 -2.75 12.31
N LYS A 196 3.32 -2.80 11.62
CA LYS A 196 3.36 -3.14 10.18
C LYS A 196 3.18 -4.65 9.97
N VAL A 197 2.19 -5.01 9.16
CA VAL A 197 1.88 -6.41 8.82
C VAL A 197 2.97 -7.04 7.95
N PHE A 198 3.39 -8.25 8.29
CA PHE A 198 4.33 -9.06 7.53
C PHE A 198 3.62 -9.93 6.48
N LYS A 199 3.27 -9.34 5.34
CA LYS A 199 2.58 -10.06 4.26
C LYS A 199 3.36 -11.27 3.72
N HIS A 200 4.69 -11.23 3.75
CA HIS A 200 5.51 -12.38 3.34
C HIS A 200 5.31 -13.59 4.26
N GLN A 201 5.20 -13.37 5.56
CA GLN A 201 4.91 -14.44 6.53
C GLN A 201 3.50 -14.99 6.32
N ILE A 202 2.51 -14.12 6.09
CA ILE A 202 1.14 -14.56 5.77
C ILE A 202 1.13 -15.48 4.54
N ARG A 203 1.88 -15.13 3.48
CA ARG A 203 1.97 -15.98 2.28
C ARG A 203 2.60 -17.34 2.60
N ALA A 204 3.69 -17.37 3.38
CA ALA A 204 4.36 -18.61 3.77
C ALA A 204 3.43 -19.52 4.61
N ASP A 205 2.75 -18.93 5.60
CA ASP A 205 1.82 -19.66 6.46
C ASP A 205 0.65 -20.27 5.68
N LEU A 206 0.10 -19.54 4.70
CA LEU A 206 -0.99 -20.02 3.85
C LEU A 206 -0.54 -21.03 2.78
N ALA A 207 0.71 -20.98 2.36
CA ALA A 207 1.28 -21.97 1.43
C ALA A 207 1.64 -23.31 2.13
N GLY A 208 1.64 -23.33 3.45
CA GLY A 208 2.09 -24.51 4.24
C GLY A 208 3.61 -24.66 4.29
N ASP A 209 4.36 -23.66 3.90
CA ASP A 209 5.81 -23.58 3.97
C ASP A 209 6.23 -23.10 5.38
N HIS A 210 6.09 -23.98 6.37
CA HIS A 210 6.75 -23.78 7.64
C HIS A 210 8.15 -24.40 7.57
N PRO A 211 9.22 -23.64 7.95
CA PRO A 211 10.57 -24.18 8.06
C PRO A 211 10.69 -25.22 9.18
#